data_35ff32a8bab34905212d8bdbbbf5f43b
#
_entry.id   35ff32a8bab34905212d8bdbbbf5f43b
#
_cell.length_a   1.000
_cell.length_b   1.000
_cell.length_c   1.000
_cell.angle_alpha   90.00
_cell.angle_beta   90.00
_cell.angle_gamma   90.00
#
_symmetry.space_group_name_H-M   'P 1'
#
loop_
_entity.id
_entity.type
_entity.pdbx_description
1 polymer ?
#
loop_
_entity_poly.entity_id
_entity_poly.type
_entity_poly.pdbx_seq_one_letter_code
_entity_poly.pdbx_strand_id
1 'polypeptide(L)'
;MKPAMKGKHQHPCIGLRHKRLLLSVLTLLPFAVSHADKAEDAVVSIPQVAPCSQRYELAETPSPAPAEDAYNAVRQGFDTNHHWGTKENVERLAANDTGINEAGLRVHYPAGSSSPSDEPLGGAGFYSEPPSLQEADRACLSYKVRFPADFDFVKGGKLPGLYGGEAPSGGESVDGENGFSMRLMWRKEGAGELYPYVVGFEGASVGRGFWRYPTGSWVTIEQEIMLNDPKRENGVARIWIDGEPVLEQQNIIFRTTPDITIDGLMFSTFFGGTGEGWRTPRDQYVDFADFRFYTSRS
;
A
#
# COMPACT_ATOMS: atom_id res chain seq x y z
N MET A 1 -32.55 -54.04 39.50
CA MET A 1 -32.65 -54.24 40.94
C MET A 1 -32.33 -52.95 41.66
N LYS A 2 -33.39 -52.32 42.22
CA LYS A 2 -33.33 -51.39 43.35
C LYS A 2 -33.24 -52.23 44.62
N PRO A 3 -32.86 -51.74 45.83
CA PRO A 3 -33.24 -50.48 46.48
C PRO A 3 -32.08 -49.81 47.28
N ALA A 4 -32.17 -48.66 47.74
CA ALA A 4 -32.98 -47.80 48.62
C ALA A 4 -32.27 -47.44 49.93
N MET A 5 -32.27 -46.20 50.24
CA MET A 5 -32.80 -45.37 51.33
C MET A 5 -32.03 -45.11 52.61
N LYS A 6 -32.11 -43.83 52.98
CA LYS A 6 -32.29 -43.12 54.27
C LYS A 6 -31.07 -42.86 55.13
N GLY A 7 -30.89 -41.59 55.59
CA GLY A 7 -31.53 -40.95 56.68
C GLY A 7 -30.98 -39.53 56.99
N LYS A 8 -31.92 -38.72 57.43
CA LYS A 8 -31.83 -37.35 57.92
C LYS A 8 -31.13 -37.23 59.29
N HIS A 9 -30.46 -36.14 59.57
CA HIS A 9 -30.61 -35.40 60.82
C HIS A 9 -30.28 -33.94 60.70
N GLN A 10 -31.08 -33.11 61.40
CA GLN A 10 -31.15 -31.66 61.42
C GLN A 10 -30.45 -31.06 62.66
N HIS A 11 -29.94 -29.80 62.48
CA HIS A 11 -29.86 -28.62 63.41
C HIS A 11 -28.72 -28.52 64.43
N PRO A 12 -28.39 -27.25 64.95
CA PRO A 12 -28.80 -25.91 64.56
C PRO A 12 -27.66 -24.84 64.49
N CYS A 13 -28.05 -23.62 64.14
CA CYS A 13 -27.41 -22.34 64.05
C CYS A 13 -26.49 -21.87 65.18
N ILE A 14 -25.39 -21.23 64.86
CA ILE A 14 -24.86 -20.04 65.54
C ILE A 14 -24.29 -19.06 64.57
N GLY A 15 -24.78 -17.83 64.57
CA GLY A 15 -24.36 -16.75 63.66
C GLY A 15 -23.06 -16.10 64.09
N LEU A 16 -22.25 -15.79 63.11
CA LEU A 16 -21.16 -14.81 63.28
C LEU A 16 -21.18 -13.85 62.09
N ARG A 17 -21.45 -12.59 62.36
CA ARG A 17 -21.37 -11.47 61.45
C ARG A 17 -19.92 -11.25 61.02
N HIS A 18 -19.54 -11.54 59.79
CA HIS A 18 -18.29 -11.05 59.20
C HIS A 18 -18.59 -9.94 58.20
N LYS A 19 -18.05 -8.76 58.51
CA LYS A 19 -18.03 -7.60 57.58
C LYS A 19 -17.31 -8.01 56.31
N ARG A 20 -18.02 -8.02 55.19
CA ARG A 20 -17.38 -8.14 53.87
C ARG A 20 -16.75 -6.83 53.49
N LEU A 21 -15.41 -6.80 53.50
CA LEU A 21 -14.62 -5.79 52.85
C LEU A 21 -14.70 -5.99 51.34
N LEU A 22 -15.40 -5.10 50.66
CA LEU A 22 -15.41 -5.05 49.20
C LEU A 22 -14.07 -4.53 48.70
N LEU A 23 -13.19 -5.43 48.31
CA LEU A 23 -12.00 -5.10 47.54
C LEU A 23 -12.44 -4.87 46.10
N SER A 24 -12.58 -3.61 45.65
CA SER A 24 -12.75 -3.26 44.26
C SER A 24 -11.43 -3.52 43.53
N VAL A 25 -11.37 -4.63 42.78
CA VAL A 25 -10.30 -4.88 41.83
C VAL A 25 -10.55 -3.96 40.63
N LEU A 26 -9.78 -2.89 40.58
CA LEU A 26 -9.71 -2.01 39.41
C LEU A 26 -8.95 -2.78 38.32
N THR A 27 -9.66 -3.45 37.44
CA THR A 27 -9.08 -4.04 36.21
C THR A 27 -8.66 -2.90 35.28
N LEU A 28 -7.39 -2.60 35.24
CA LEU A 28 -6.77 -1.81 34.17
C LEU A 28 -6.89 -2.62 32.86
N LEU A 29 -7.86 -2.26 32.06
CA LEU A 29 -7.91 -2.70 30.66
C LEU A 29 -6.73 -2.00 29.94
N PRO A 30 -5.90 -2.74 29.18
CA PRO A 30 -4.92 -2.10 28.34
C PRO A 30 -5.69 -1.28 27.29
N PHE A 31 -5.44 0.02 27.24
CA PHE A 31 -5.86 0.86 26.13
C PHE A 31 -5.16 0.33 24.88
N ALA A 32 -5.89 -0.35 24.02
CA ALA A 32 -5.46 -0.58 22.66
C ALA A 32 -5.46 0.80 21.98
N VAL A 33 -4.28 1.38 21.77
CA VAL A 33 -4.13 2.57 20.95
C VAL A 33 -4.61 2.20 19.56
N SER A 34 -5.70 2.81 19.12
CA SER A 34 -6.28 2.53 17.80
C SER A 34 -5.30 3.06 16.74
N HIS A 35 -5.08 2.29 15.69
CA HIS A 35 -4.24 2.71 14.54
C HIS A 35 -4.73 4.01 13.87
N ALA A 36 -5.96 4.45 14.18
CA ALA A 36 -6.52 5.71 13.69
C ALA A 36 -5.88 6.94 14.36
N ASP A 37 -5.44 6.84 15.61
CA ASP A 37 -4.87 7.98 16.36
C ASP A 37 -3.47 8.35 15.86
N LYS A 38 -2.71 7.40 15.28
CA LYS A 38 -1.36 7.66 14.77
C LYS A 38 -1.35 8.40 13.42
N ALA A 39 -2.40 8.27 12.61
CA ALA A 39 -2.50 8.98 11.34
C ALA A 39 -2.75 10.49 11.52
N GLU A 40 -3.28 10.94 12.66
CA GLU A 40 -3.49 12.36 12.98
C GLU A 40 -2.17 13.08 13.34
N ASP A 41 -1.12 12.34 13.73
CA ASP A 41 0.19 12.90 14.08
C ASP A 41 1.14 13.04 12.87
N ALA A 42 0.74 12.61 11.67
CA ALA A 42 1.54 12.76 10.46
C ALA A 42 1.67 14.25 10.10
N VAL A 43 2.91 14.75 10.07
CA VAL A 43 3.19 16.10 9.56
C VAL A 43 3.04 16.06 8.04
N VAL A 44 1.91 16.55 7.56
CA VAL A 44 1.54 16.55 6.14
C VAL A 44 1.45 17.97 5.63
N SER A 45 2.10 18.24 4.50
CA SER A 45 2.11 19.54 3.83
C SER A 45 2.11 19.39 2.31
N ILE A 46 2.14 20.50 1.60
CA ILE A 46 2.36 20.54 0.15
C ILE A 46 3.83 20.82 -0.11
N PRO A 47 4.53 20.01 -0.94
CA PRO A 47 5.93 20.21 -1.26
C PRO A 47 6.18 21.61 -1.85
N GLN A 48 7.27 22.25 -1.41
CA GLN A 48 7.71 23.54 -1.95
C GLN A 48 8.91 23.39 -2.89
N VAL A 49 9.09 22.19 -3.43
CA VAL A 49 10.19 21.83 -4.34
C VAL A 49 9.63 21.31 -5.66
N ALA A 50 10.39 21.48 -6.74
CA ALA A 50 10.01 20.95 -8.05
C ALA A 50 9.87 19.43 -8.03
N PRO A 51 9.14 18.82 -8.99
CA PRO A 51 9.05 17.39 -9.17
C PRO A 51 10.40 16.68 -9.12
N CYS A 52 10.45 15.48 -8.57
CA CYS A 52 11.72 14.78 -8.40
C CYS A 52 12.38 14.43 -9.73
N SER A 53 11.61 14.17 -10.78
CA SER A 53 12.10 13.96 -12.14
C SER A 53 12.91 15.16 -12.71
N GLN A 54 12.68 16.35 -12.19
CA GLN A 54 13.43 17.57 -12.60
C GLN A 54 14.70 17.80 -11.75
N ARG A 55 14.84 17.12 -10.62
CA ARG A 55 15.93 17.31 -9.65
C ARG A 55 16.91 16.15 -9.61
N TYR A 56 16.49 14.97 -10.03
CA TYR A 56 17.26 13.74 -10.02
C TYR A 56 17.66 13.35 -11.45
N GLU A 57 18.62 12.46 -11.59
CA GLU A 57 19.03 11.90 -12.86
C GLU A 57 18.18 10.69 -13.24
N LEU A 58 17.76 10.62 -14.51
CA LEU A 58 17.09 9.46 -15.05
C LEU A 58 18.05 8.27 -15.02
N ALA A 59 17.66 7.23 -14.31
CA ALA A 59 18.44 6.03 -14.10
C ALA A 59 17.99 4.88 -15.00
N GLU A 60 16.67 4.56 -14.97
CA GLU A 60 16.11 3.47 -15.75
C GLU A 60 14.68 3.77 -16.23
N THR A 61 14.29 3.13 -17.34
CA THR A 61 12.96 3.24 -17.95
C THR A 61 12.39 1.84 -18.25
N PRO A 62 11.99 1.06 -17.23
CA PRO A 62 11.41 -0.24 -17.48
C PRO A 62 10.08 -0.11 -18.25
N SER A 63 9.87 -1.02 -19.18
CA SER A 63 8.69 -1.03 -20.03
C SER A 63 8.33 -2.48 -20.38
N PRO A 64 7.04 -2.83 -20.54
CA PRO A 64 6.67 -4.18 -20.92
C PRO A 64 7.33 -4.58 -22.24
N ALA A 65 8.17 -5.62 -22.20
CA ALA A 65 8.93 -6.07 -23.36
C ALA A 65 8.01 -6.60 -24.46
N PRO A 66 8.42 -6.54 -25.75
CA PRO A 66 7.75 -7.30 -26.79
C PRO A 66 7.88 -8.80 -26.52
N ALA A 67 6.77 -9.46 -26.22
CA ALA A 67 6.73 -10.88 -25.90
C ALA A 67 5.41 -11.52 -26.41
N GLU A 68 5.36 -12.86 -26.44
CA GLU A 68 4.18 -13.61 -26.90
C GLU A 68 2.96 -13.42 -25.98
N ASP A 69 3.22 -13.21 -24.68
CA ASP A 69 2.18 -12.98 -23.69
C ASP A 69 2.57 -11.88 -22.68
N ALA A 70 1.58 -11.39 -21.94
CA ALA A 70 1.76 -10.31 -20.98
C ALA A 70 2.66 -10.72 -19.79
N TYR A 71 2.62 -11.97 -19.36
CA TYR A 71 3.48 -12.49 -18.31
C TYR A 71 4.97 -12.36 -18.67
N ASN A 72 5.33 -12.82 -19.88
CA ASN A 72 6.70 -12.70 -20.37
C ASN A 72 7.07 -11.24 -20.65
N ALA A 73 6.13 -10.41 -21.11
CA ALA A 73 6.35 -8.97 -21.28
C ALA A 73 6.70 -8.28 -19.97
N VAL A 74 5.99 -8.59 -18.89
CA VAL A 74 6.28 -8.08 -17.54
C VAL A 74 7.60 -8.63 -17.02
N ARG A 75 7.81 -9.95 -17.07
CA ARG A 75 9.01 -10.59 -16.54
C ARG A 75 10.30 -10.06 -17.17
N GLN A 76 10.31 -9.85 -18.47
CA GLN A 76 11.49 -9.35 -19.19
C GLN A 76 11.64 -7.83 -19.09
N GLY A 77 10.52 -7.08 -19.12
CA GLY A 77 10.54 -5.63 -19.16
C GLY A 77 10.78 -4.96 -17.81
N PHE A 78 10.48 -5.68 -16.72
CA PHE A 78 10.65 -5.20 -15.35
C PHE A 78 11.65 -6.05 -14.53
N ASP A 79 12.31 -6.99 -15.16
CA ASP A 79 13.28 -7.92 -14.57
C ASP A 79 12.75 -8.58 -13.28
N THR A 80 11.54 -9.13 -13.35
CA THR A 80 10.86 -9.70 -12.19
C THR A 80 10.64 -11.20 -12.27
N ASN A 81 10.76 -11.88 -11.14
CA ASN A 81 10.41 -13.29 -10.97
C ASN A 81 9.27 -13.50 -9.96
N HIS A 82 8.93 -12.47 -9.18
CA HIS A 82 7.85 -12.47 -8.18
C HIS A 82 6.63 -11.75 -8.73
N HIS A 83 5.55 -12.50 -8.97
CA HIS A 83 4.33 -11.93 -9.54
C HIS A 83 3.08 -12.73 -9.13
N TRP A 84 1.91 -12.08 -9.19
CA TRP A 84 0.59 -12.70 -9.11
C TRP A 84 -0.37 -11.98 -10.07
N GLY A 85 -1.38 -12.67 -10.57
CA GLY A 85 -2.40 -12.13 -11.47
C GLY A 85 -1.89 -11.67 -12.86
N THR A 86 -0.60 -11.76 -13.14
CA THR A 86 -0.03 -11.27 -14.40
C THR A 86 -0.39 -12.13 -15.60
N LYS A 87 -0.67 -13.40 -15.41
CA LYS A 87 -1.11 -14.32 -16.48
C LYS A 87 -2.60 -14.19 -16.75
N GLU A 88 -3.37 -13.94 -15.71
CA GLU A 88 -4.83 -13.95 -15.73
C GLU A 88 -5.40 -12.57 -16.11
N ASN A 89 -4.79 -11.50 -15.60
CA ASN A 89 -5.39 -10.18 -15.58
C ASN A 89 -4.57 -9.09 -16.28
N VAL A 90 -3.41 -9.40 -16.88
CA VAL A 90 -2.61 -8.38 -17.55
C VAL A 90 -2.63 -8.56 -19.06
N GLU A 91 -2.83 -7.46 -19.77
CA GLU A 91 -2.67 -7.30 -21.20
C GLU A 91 -1.54 -6.31 -21.48
N ARG A 92 -0.65 -6.65 -22.43
CA ARG A 92 0.36 -5.71 -22.92
C ARG A 92 -0.26 -4.78 -23.95
N LEU A 93 -0.16 -3.48 -23.74
CA LEU A 93 -0.53 -2.48 -24.73
C LEU A 93 0.70 -2.11 -25.57
N ALA A 94 0.57 -2.16 -26.89
CA ALA A 94 1.61 -1.62 -27.76
C ALA A 94 1.65 -0.08 -27.67
N ALA A 95 2.79 0.53 -27.97
CA ALA A 95 2.95 1.98 -27.87
C ALA A 95 1.89 2.78 -28.64
N ASN A 96 1.50 2.30 -29.83
CA ASN A 96 0.48 2.93 -30.66
C ASN A 96 -0.94 2.87 -30.06
N ASP A 97 -1.20 1.92 -29.14
CA ASP A 97 -2.54 1.69 -28.56
C ASP A 97 -2.75 2.54 -27.30
N THR A 98 -1.69 3.05 -26.72
CA THR A 98 -1.76 3.88 -25.50
C THR A 98 -2.13 5.34 -25.77
N GLY A 99 -1.85 5.85 -26.98
CA GLY A 99 -2.00 7.26 -27.35
C GLY A 99 -0.92 8.19 -26.81
N ILE A 100 0.12 7.66 -26.13
CA ILE A 100 1.27 8.42 -25.61
C ILE A 100 2.61 7.94 -26.19
N ASN A 101 2.56 7.01 -27.15
CA ASN A 101 3.71 6.42 -27.82
C ASN A 101 4.69 5.68 -26.86
N GLU A 102 4.17 5.17 -25.75
CA GLU A 102 4.87 4.32 -24.77
C GLU A 102 4.11 3.02 -24.61
N ALA A 103 4.81 1.88 -24.57
CA ALA A 103 4.16 0.61 -24.28
C ALA A 103 3.62 0.58 -22.84
N GLY A 104 2.51 -0.11 -22.63
CA GLY A 104 1.84 -0.12 -21.33
C GLY A 104 1.32 -1.49 -20.93
N LEU A 105 0.76 -1.52 -19.75
CA LEU A 105 0.05 -2.65 -19.16
C LEU A 105 -1.40 -2.23 -18.91
N ARG A 106 -2.34 -3.03 -19.39
CA ARG A 106 -3.73 -2.98 -18.95
C ARG A 106 -3.93 -4.05 -17.90
N VAL A 107 -4.44 -3.66 -16.76
CA VAL A 107 -4.75 -4.59 -15.67
C VAL A 107 -6.25 -4.69 -15.51
N HIS A 108 -6.78 -5.92 -15.63
CA HIS A 108 -8.19 -6.22 -15.55
C HIS A 108 -8.62 -6.56 -14.13
N TYR A 109 -9.84 -6.15 -13.80
CA TYR A 109 -10.53 -6.47 -12.54
C TYR A 109 -11.89 -7.07 -12.90
N PRO A 110 -12.01 -8.41 -12.94
CA PRO A 110 -13.28 -9.08 -13.18
C PRO A 110 -14.37 -8.68 -12.17
N ALA A 111 -15.61 -8.65 -12.61
CA ALA A 111 -16.76 -8.37 -11.75
C ALA A 111 -16.73 -9.21 -10.48
N GLY A 112 -16.91 -8.57 -9.33
CA GLY A 112 -16.86 -9.23 -8.03
C GLY A 112 -15.46 -9.41 -7.44
N SER A 113 -14.38 -9.05 -8.15
CA SER A 113 -13.03 -9.13 -7.60
C SER A 113 -12.73 -8.01 -6.59
N SER A 114 -11.84 -8.29 -5.65
CA SER A 114 -11.31 -7.32 -4.68
C SER A 114 -9.87 -7.66 -4.28
N SER A 115 -9.63 -8.07 -3.04
CA SER A 115 -8.31 -8.47 -2.55
C SER A 115 -7.72 -9.64 -3.35
N PRO A 116 -6.38 -9.74 -3.50
CA PRO A 116 -5.73 -10.88 -4.16
C PRO A 116 -6.02 -12.25 -3.53
N SER A 117 -6.52 -12.28 -2.30
CA SER A 117 -6.96 -13.50 -1.61
C SER A 117 -8.42 -13.89 -1.87
N ASP A 118 -9.17 -13.04 -2.57
CA ASP A 118 -10.59 -13.25 -2.87
C ASP A 118 -10.77 -13.84 -4.28
N GLU A 119 -11.89 -14.54 -4.48
CA GLU A 119 -12.32 -14.99 -5.80
C GLU A 119 -13.51 -14.12 -6.30
N PRO A 120 -13.56 -13.80 -7.60
CA PRO A 120 -12.53 -14.06 -8.62
C PRO A 120 -11.27 -13.21 -8.40
N LEU A 121 -10.11 -13.74 -8.79
CA LEU A 121 -8.86 -12.99 -8.75
C LEU A 121 -8.94 -11.79 -9.71
N GLY A 122 -8.71 -10.57 -9.19
CA GLY A 122 -8.65 -9.36 -9.98
C GLY A 122 -7.40 -8.54 -9.67
N GLY A 123 -6.90 -7.84 -10.68
CA GLY A 123 -5.67 -7.09 -10.54
C GLY A 123 -4.41 -7.91 -10.74
N ALA A 124 -3.28 -7.31 -10.45
CA ALA A 124 -1.97 -7.94 -10.60
C ALA A 124 -0.93 -7.29 -9.68
N GLY A 125 0.14 -8.02 -9.41
CA GLY A 125 1.30 -7.50 -8.70
C GLY A 125 2.59 -8.17 -9.13
N PHE A 126 3.67 -7.39 -9.05
CA PHE A 126 5.05 -7.85 -9.23
C PHE A 126 6.01 -6.87 -8.57
N TYR A 127 7.24 -7.30 -8.38
CA TYR A 127 8.33 -6.45 -7.90
C TYR A 127 9.33 -6.22 -9.03
N SER A 128 9.87 -5.00 -9.11
CA SER A 128 10.97 -4.65 -10.02
C SER A 128 12.09 -4.03 -9.21
N GLU A 129 13.28 -4.59 -9.32
CA GLU A 129 14.47 -4.22 -8.53
C GLU A 129 15.55 -3.68 -9.48
N PRO A 130 15.42 -2.45 -9.98
CA PRO A 130 16.37 -1.89 -10.92
C PRO A 130 17.77 -1.77 -10.27
N PRO A 131 18.83 -2.27 -10.93
CA PRO A 131 20.19 -2.17 -10.38
C PRO A 131 20.65 -0.78 -10.00
N SER A 132 20.11 0.24 -10.66
CA SER A 132 20.39 1.65 -10.36
C SER A 132 19.89 2.14 -9.01
N LEU A 133 19.00 1.41 -8.35
CA LEU A 133 18.50 1.72 -7.02
C LEU A 133 19.22 0.95 -5.91
N GLN A 134 20.11 0.03 -6.24
CA GLN A 134 20.90 -0.68 -5.23
C GLN A 134 21.63 0.32 -4.32
N GLU A 135 21.47 0.14 -3.01
CA GLU A 135 22.02 1.02 -1.96
C GLU A 135 21.49 2.46 -1.98
N ALA A 136 20.38 2.73 -2.68
CA ALA A 136 19.83 4.07 -2.75
C ALA A 136 19.12 4.47 -1.45
N ASP A 137 19.53 5.61 -0.89
CA ASP A 137 18.82 6.28 0.21
C ASP A 137 17.76 7.27 -0.29
N ARG A 138 17.77 7.57 -1.58
CA ARG A 138 16.84 8.51 -2.23
C ARG A 138 16.50 8.04 -3.63
N ALA A 139 15.23 7.96 -3.92
CA ALA A 139 14.74 7.62 -5.26
C ALA A 139 13.47 8.38 -5.61
N CYS A 140 13.27 8.52 -6.91
CA CYS A 140 12.04 9.02 -7.50
C CYS A 140 11.51 7.98 -8.48
N LEU A 141 10.26 7.59 -8.31
CA LEU A 141 9.48 6.80 -9.25
C LEU A 141 8.52 7.73 -9.97
N SER A 142 8.49 7.66 -11.30
CA SER A 142 7.46 8.29 -12.12
C SER A 142 6.77 7.23 -12.96
N TYR A 143 5.45 7.30 -13.08
CA TYR A 143 4.68 6.46 -14.00
C TYR A 143 3.37 7.14 -14.38
N LYS A 144 2.77 6.69 -15.48
CA LYS A 144 1.44 7.14 -15.89
C LYS A 144 0.38 6.11 -15.58
N VAL A 145 -0.78 6.58 -15.15
CA VAL A 145 -1.99 5.78 -14.92
C VAL A 145 -3.16 6.38 -15.68
N ARG A 146 -4.03 5.53 -16.24
CA ARG A 146 -5.28 5.96 -16.88
C ARG A 146 -6.43 5.09 -16.42
N PHE A 147 -7.40 5.72 -15.77
CA PHE A 147 -8.70 5.12 -15.47
C PHE A 147 -9.64 5.37 -16.65
N PRO A 148 -10.38 4.37 -17.15
CA PRO A 148 -11.40 4.56 -18.20
C PRO A 148 -12.40 5.65 -17.83
N ALA A 149 -13.04 6.25 -18.83
CA ALA A 149 -13.98 7.36 -18.62
C ALA A 149 -15.19 7.00 -17.72
N ASP A 150 -15.57 5.73 -17.70
CA ASP A 150 -16.66 5.17 -16.92
C ASP A 150 -16.19 4.37 -15.68
N PHE A 151 -14.94 4.49 -15.27
CA PHE A 151 -14.38 3.74 -14.16
C PHE A 151 -15.13 4.02 -12.85
N ASP A 152 -15.63 2.95 -12.22
CA ASP A 152 -16.23 3.03 -10.89
C ASP A 152 -15.14 2.77 -9.84
N PHE A 153 -14.77 3.80 -9.11
CA PHE A 153 -13.75 3.74 -8.06
C PHE A 153 -14.18 2.93 -6.82
N VAL A 154 -15.47 2.64 -6.67
CA VAL A 154 -16.07 1.95 -5.52
C VAL A 154 -15.60 2.59 -4.19
N LYS A 155 -15.00 1.84 -3.28
CA LYS A 155 -14.41 2.36 -2.04
C LYS A 155 -12.92 2.65 -2.16
N GLY A 156 -12.25 2.02 -3.15
CA GLY A 156 -10.83 2.22 -3.37
C GLY A 156 -10.09 0.99 -3.85
N GLY A 157 -8.82 1.20 -4.18
CA GLY A 157 -7.89 0.15 -4.58
C GLY A 157 -6.45 0.64 -4.56
N LYS A 158 -5.54 -0.27 -4.81
CA LYS A 158 -4.10 -0.05 -4.70
C LYS A 158 -3.50 0.43 -6.02
N LEU A 159 -2.51 1.29 -5.90
CA LEU A 159 -1.64 1.74 -6.98
C LEU A 159 -0.18 1.49 -6.62
N PRO A 160 0.71 1.36 -7.62
CA PRO A 160 2.13 1.12 -7.42
C PRO A 160 2.82 2.18 -6.54
N GLY A 161 3.92 1.77 -5.90
CA GLY A 161 4.80 2.67 -5.15
C GLY A 161 6.16 2.06 -4.90
N LEU A 162 7.09 2.86 -4.36
CA LEU A 162 8.42 2.42 -3.97
C LEU A 162 8.37 1.53 -2.71
N TYR A 163 9.36 0.65 -2.58
CA TYR A 163 9.54 -0.21 -1.41
C TYR A 163 11.02 -0.45 -1.12
N GLY A 164 11.28 -1.05 0.04
CA GLY A 164 12.57 -1.58 0.43
C GLY A 164 12.44 -2.72 1.42
N GLY A 165 13.42 -3.63 1.44
CA GLY A 165 13.42 -4.82 2.26
C GLY A 165 12.32 -5.81 1.88
N GLU A 166 11.61 -6.37 2.84
CA GLU A 166 10.56 -7.39 2.63
C GLU A 166 9.25 -6.82 2.07
N ALA A 167 9.16 -5.50 1.79
CA ALA A 167 7.97 -4.84 1.27
C ALA A 167 6.69 -5.11 2.10
N PRO A 168 6.68 -4.89 3.41
CA PRO A 168 5.56 -5.23 4.27
C PRO A 168 4.23 -4.64 3.76
N SER A 169 3.15 -5.40 3.92
CA SER A 169 1.83 -5.06 3.40
C SER A 169 0.73 -5.89 4.09
N GLY A 170 -0.54 -5.70 3.71
CA GLY A 170 -1.63 -6.60 4.12
C GLY A 170 -1.90 -6.71 5.63
N GLY A 171 -1.47 -5.73 6.44
CA GLY A 171 -1.63 -5.74 7.90
C GLY A 171 -0.39 -6.26 8.64
N GLU A 172 0.71 -6.50 7.94
CA GLU A 172 1.99 -6.84 8.55
C GLU A 172 2.53 -5.69 9.38
N SER A 173 3.22 -6.02 10.47
CA SER A 173 3.90 -5.04 11.33
C SER A 173 5.20 -4.58 10.67
N VAL A 174 5.55 -3.33 10.92
CA VAL A 174 6.82 -2.73 10.46
C VAL A 174 7.65 -2.34 11.69
N ASP A 175 8.85 -2.88 11.81
CA ASP A 175 9.77 -2.61 12.92
C ASP A 175 10.98 -1.74 12.53
N GLY A 176 11.10 -1.45 11.23
CA GLY A 176 12.22 -0.69 10.67
C GLY A 176 13.45 -1.55 10.35
N GLU A 177 13.38 -2.86 10.57
CA GLU A 177 14.41 -3.85 10.18
C GLU A 177 13.91 -4.75 9.04
N ASN A 178 12.59 -4.92 8.89
CA ASN A 178 11.98 -5.74 7.86
C ASN A 178 11.64 -4.97 6.57
N GLY A 179 11.88 -3.67 6.51
CA GLY A 179 11.64 -2.88 5.31
C GLY A 179 10.39 -2.02 5.36
N PHE A 180 9.96 -1.55 4.19
CA PHE A 180 8.81 -0.65 4.05
C PHE A 180 8.13 -0.81 2.68
N SER A 181 6.87 -0.33 2.57
CA SER A 181 6.21 -0.10 1.28
C SER A 181 5.41 1.20 1.27
N MET A 182 5.45 1.92 0.16
CA MET A 182 4.88 3.26 0.01
C MET A 182 3.93 3.31 -1.18
N ARG A 183 2.94 2.42 -1.18
CA ARG A 183 1.93 2.37 -2.25
C ARG A 183 1.01 3.57 -2.18
N LEU A 184 0.40 3.89 -3.32
CA LEU A 184 -0.73 4.82 -3.37
C LEU A 184 -2.05 4.05 -3.42
N MET A 185 -3.15 4.79 -3.24
CA MET A 185 -4.49 4.27 -3.47
C MET A 185 -5.33 5.28 -4.22
N TRP A 186 -6.27 4.75 -5.02
CA TRP A 186 -7.49 5.50 -5.29
C TRP A 186 -8.52 5.20 -4.21
N ARG A 187 -9.39 6.16 -3.94
CA ARG A 187 -10.54 6.02 -3.07
C ARG A 187 -11.81 6.41 -3.83
N LYS A 188 -12.94 6.37 -3.15
CA LYS A 188 -14.23 6.77 -3.71
C LYS A 188 -14.11 8.10 -4.47
N GLU A 189 -14.73 8.17 -5.65
CA GLU A 189 -14.71 9.36 -6.51
C GLU A 189 -13.30 9.79 -6.96
N GLY A 190 -12.38 8.85 -7.04
CA GLY A 190 -11.00 9.10 -7.48
C GLY A 190 -10.12 9.84 -6.48
N ALA A 191 -10.55 10.04 -5.24
CA ALA A 191 -9.68 10.65 -4.23
C ALA A 191 -8.41 9.83 -4.06
N GLY A 192 -7.25 10.48 -4.14
CA GLY A 192 -5.94 9.85 -3.95
C GLY A 192 -5.52 9.84 -2.49
N GLU A 193 -4.65 8.91 -2.13
CA GLU A 193 -3.95 8.89 -0.83
C GLU A 193 -2.64 8.13 -0.92
N LEU A 194 -1.72 8.45 -0.03
CA LEU A 194 -0.54 7.63 0.26
C LEU A 194 -0.94 6.57 1.30
N TYR A 195 -0.51 5.34 1.06
CA TYR A 195 -0.83 4.17 1.88
C TYR A 195 0.46 3.48 2.35
N PRO A 196 1.11 4.07 3.36
CA PRO A 196 2.40 3.64 3.84
C PRO A 196 2.31 2.37 4.71
N TYR A 197 3.37 1.59 4.64
CA TYR A 197 3.78 0.60 5.64
C TYR A 197 5.19 1.00 6.09
N VAL A 198 5.24 1.79 7.11
CA VAL A 198 6.45 2.30 7.80
C VAL A 198 6.21 2.24 9.29
N VAL A 199 7.25 2.35 10.11
CA VAL A 199 7.12 2.28 11.56
C VAL A 199 6.05 3.26 12.07
N GLY A 200 5.02 2.73 12.70
CA GLY A 200 3.94 3.51 13.28
C GLY A 200 2.82 3.94 12.31
N PHE A 201 2.90 3.62 11.00
CA PHE A 201 1.89 3.98 9.99
C PHE A 201 1.51 2.78 9.10
N GLU A 202 1.39 1.59 9.66
CA GLU A 202 1.09 0.37 8.92
C GLU A 202 -0.33 0.40 8.33
N GLY A 203 -0.44 0.70 7.04
CA GLY A 203 -1.71 0.80 6.33
C GLY A 203 -2.55 2.02 6.69
N ALA A 204 -1.91 3.08 7.20
CA ALA A 204 -2.56 4.35 7.46
C ALA A 204 -3.02 5.04 6.16
N SER A 205 -3.97 5.95 6.26
CA SER A 205 -4.45 6.80 5.17
C SER A 205 -3.84 8.17 5.32
N VAL A 206 -2.93 8.56 4.42
CA VAL A 206 -2.23 9.84 4.50
C VAL A 206 -2.62 10.73 3.32
N GLY A 207 -3.06 11.96 3.59
CA GLY A 207 -3.41 12.96 2.59
C GLY A 207 -4.61 12.59 1.71
N ARG A 208 -5.56 11.79 2.20
CA ARG A 208 -6.75 11.37 1.44
C ARG A 208 -7.52 12.59 0.94
N GLY A 209 -7.68 12.64 -0.41
CA GLY A 209 -8.45 13.69 -1.07
C GLY A 209 -7.68 14.98 -1.33
N PHE A 210 -6.38 15.05 -1.03
CA PHE A 210 -5.52 16.17 -1.42
C PHE A 210 -5.42 16.29 -2.95
N TRP A 211 -5.59 15.18 -3.65
CA TRP A 211 -5.74 15.15 -5.10
C TRP A 211 -6.83 14.17 -5.51
N ARG A 212 -7.21 14.21 -6.78
CA ARG A 212 -8.13 13.26 -7.38
C ARG A 212 -7.58 12.77 -8.70
N TYR A 213 -7.75 11.49 -8.96
CA TYR A 213 -7.47 10.91 -10.26
C TYR A 213 -8.67 11.17 -11.20
N PRO A 214 -8.46 11.84 -12.35
CA PRO A 214 -9.49 11.96 -13.36
C PRO A 214 -9.71 10.62 -14.06
N THR A 215 -10.85 10.47 -14.73
CA THR A 215 -11.13 9.36 -15.65
C THR A 215 -10.96 9.81 -17.09
N GLY A 216 -10.66 8.87 -18.01
CA GLY A 216 -10.55 9.10 -19.46
C GLY A 216 -9.23 9.69 -19.94
N SER A 217 -8.32 10.09 -19.03
CA SER A 217 -7.02 10.68 -19.39
C SER A 217 -5.86 10.04 -18.63
N TRP A 218 -4.67 10.12 -19.22
CA TRP A 218 -3.44 9.76 -18.54
C TRP A 218 -3.09 10.81 -17.48
N VAL A 219 -2.61 10.33 -16.34
CA VAL A 219 -2.13 11.12 -15.22
C VAL A 219 -0.72 10.66 -14.89
N THR A 220 0.22 11.58 -14.77
CA THR A 220 1.57 11.29 -14.31
C THR A 220 1.62 11.36 -12.79
N ILE A 221 2.09 10.30 -12.17
CA ILE A 221 2.36 10.24 -10.74
C ILE A 221 3.88 10.27 -10.57
N GLU A 222 4.38 11.14 -9.69
CA GLU A 222 5.76 11.07 -9.22
C GLU A 222 5.76 10.86 -7.70
N GLN A 223 6.59 9.93 -7.26
CA GLN A 223 6.81 9.63 -5.84
C GLN A 223 8.30 9.74 -5.53
N GLU A 224 8.64 10.62 -4.61
CA GLU A 224 9.99 10.72 -4.03
C GLU A 224 10.00 10.10 -2.65
N ILE A 225 11.02 9.30 -2.38
CA ILE A 225 11.35 8.77 -1.05
C ILE A 225 12.77 9.20 -0.70
N MET A 226 12.92 9.71 0.51
CA MET A 226 14.21 9.98 1.14
C MET A 226 14.21 9.23 2.48
N LEU A 227 15.04 8.20 2.58
CA LEU A 227 15.14 7.40 3.81
C LEU A 227 15.67 8.25 4.96
N ASN A 228 15.25 7.89 6.14
CA ASN A 228 15.77 8.49 7.38
C ASN A 228 17.16 7.97 7.72
N ASP A 229 17.95 8.77 8.44
CA ASP A 229 19.10 8.26 9.19
C ASP A 229 18.60 7.25 10.22
N PRO A 230 19.20 6.05 10.37
CA PRO A 230 18.62 4.96 11.19
C PRO A 230 18.26 5.29 12.64
N LYS A 231 18.78 6.40 13.17
CA LYS A 231 18.54 6.87 14.55
C LYS A 231 17.72 8.16 14.62
N ARG A 232 17.12 8.58 13.51
CA ARG A 232 16.39 9.85 13.40
C ARG A 232 15.05 9.67 12.69
N GLU A 233 14.09 10.47 13.07
CA GLU A 233 12.77 10.55 12.43
C GLU A 233 12.80 11.65 11.36
N ASN A 234 13.64 11.51 10.33
CA ASN A 234 13.86 12.54 9.32
C ASN A 234 13.63 12.05 7.88
N GLY A 235 12.96 10.91 7.72
CA GLY A 235 12.53 10.43 6.42
C GLY A 235 11.41 11.28 5.82
N VAL A 236 11.35 11.33 4.49
CA VAL A 236 10.40 12.14 3.74
C VAL A 236 9.82 11.36 2.57
N ALA A 237 8.51 11.50 2.35
CA ALA A 237 7.84 11.08 1.14
C ALA A 237 7.13 12.27 0.49
N ARG A 238 7.21 12.38 -0.84
CA ARG A 238 6.53 13.44 -1.61
C ARG A 238 5.83 12.86 -2.82
N ILE A 239 4.71 13.47 -3.18
CA ILE A 239 3.90 13.09 -4.33
C ILE A 239 3.61 14.32 -5.18
N TRP A 240 3.74 14.16 -6.49
CA TRP A 240 3.28 15.12 -7.50
C TRP A 240 2.32 14.39 -8.45
N ILE A 241 1.30 15.11 -8.90
CA ILE A 241 0.34 14.66 -9.91
C ILE A 241 0.40 15.63 -11.08
N ASP A 242 0.73 15.15 -12.27
CA ASP A 242 0.97 15.98 -13.48
C ASP A 242 1.92 17.15 -13.24
N GLY A 243 2.94 16.93 -12.41
CA GLY A 243 3.93 17.94 -12.03
C GLY A 243 3.50 18.87 -10.89
N GLU A 244 2.23 18.85 -10.48
CA GLU A 244 1.74 19.68 -9.38
C GLU A 244 1.99 18.98 -8.02
N PRO A 245 2.58 19.67 -7.05
CA PRO A 245 2.84 19.12 -5.73
C PRO A 245 1.54 18.92 -4.94
N VAL A 246 1.31 17.71 -4.44
CA VAL A 246 0.05 17.36 -3.75
C VAL A 246 0.23 16.86 -2.32
N LEU A 247 1.39 16.28 -1.98
CA LEU A 247 1.62 15.72 -0.65
C LEU A 247 3.11 15.73 -0.30
N GLU A 248 3.44 16.18 0.90
CA GLU A 248 4.70 15.89 1.59
C GLU A 248 4.37 15.35 2.97
N GLN A 249 4.90 14.18 3.32
CA GLN A 249 4.91 13.63 4.66
C GLN A 249 6.36 13.64 5.17
N GLN A 250 6.57 14.20 6.34
CA GLN A 250 7.86 14.29 7.02
C GLN A 250 7.87 13.41 8.28
N ASN A 251 9.04 13.31 8.90
CA ASN A 251 9.29 12.58 10.14
C ASN A 251 8.97 11.08 10.02
N ILE A 252 9.21 10.51 8.84
CA ILE A 252 8.98 9.08 8.61
C ILE A 252 10.19 8.28 9.12
N ILE A 253 9.90 7.16 9.77
CA ILE A 253 10.88 6.13 10.11
C ILE A 253 10.69 4.97 9.13
N PHE A 254 11.48 4.94 8.05
CA PHE A 254 11.52 3.82 7.12
C PHE A 254 12.35 2.68 7.64
N ARG A 255 13.43 3.01 8.38
CA ARG A 255 14.45 2.06 8.85
C ARG A 255 15.04 2.44 10.19
N THR A 256 15.47 1.44 10.95
CA THR A 256 16.24 1.55 12.19
C THR A 256 17.68 1.03 12.01
N THR A 257 17.97 0.39 10.88
CA THR A 257 19.28 -0.15 10.46
C THR A 257 19.69 0.45 9.09
N PRO A 258 20.97 0.57 8.79
CA PRO A 258 21.43 1.00 7.47
C PRO A 258 21.22 -0.05 6.37
N ASP A 259 20.90 -1.29 6.72
CA ASP A 259 20.78 -2.41 5.77
C ASP A 259 19.51 -2.31 4.91
N ILE A 260 18.51 -1.52 5.35
CA ILE A 260 17.32 -1.24 4.57
C ILE A 260 17.59 -0.05 3.63
N THR A 261 17.44 -0.29 2.33
CA THR A 261 17.57 0.68 1.24
C THR A 261 16.29 0.73 0.40
N ILE A 262 16.26 1.55 -0.63
CA ILE A 262 15.15 1.55 -1.60
C ILE A 262 15.48 0.50 -2.65
N ASP A 263 14.69 -0.57 -2.73
CA ASP A 263 14.96 -1.67 -3.65
C ASP A 263 14.29 -1.48 -5.00
N GLY A 264 13.11 -0.86 -5.04
CA GLY A 264 12.46 -0.65 -6.32
C GLY A 264 10.95 -0.38 -6.27
N LEU A 265 10.27 -0.94 -7.27
CA LEU A 265 8.83 -0.80 -7.49
C LEU A 265 8.08 -2.02 -6.93
N MET A 266 7.18 -1.77 -6.01
CA MET A 266 6.08 -2.67 -5.69
C MET A 266 4.89 -2.32 -6.60
N PHE A 267 4.83 -2.95 -7.79
CA PHE A 267 3.63 -2.88 -8.60
C PHE A 267 2.57 -3.77 -7.96
N SER A 268 1.51 -3.16 -7.47
CA SER A 268 0.41 -3.88 -6.82
C SER A 268 -0.86 -3.10 -7.04
N THR A 269 -1.80 -3.64 -7.81
CA THR A 269 -3.05 -2.98 -8.17
C THR A 269 -4.23 -3.93 -8.11
N PHE A 270 -5.22 -3.58 -7.30
CA PHE A 270 -6.45 -4.35 -7.09
C PHE A 270 -7.47 -3.48 -6.34
N PHE A 271 -8.76 -3.79 -6.45
CA PHE A 271 -9.77 -3.21 -5.57
C PHE A 271 -9.50 -3.67 -4.14
N GLY A 272 -9.29 -2.76 -3.19
CA GLY A 272 -8.69 -3.09 -1.92
C GLY A 272 -9.58 -2.87 -0.71
N GLY A 273 -9.47 -3.79 0.20
CA GLY A 273 -10.21 -3.88 1.45
C GLY A 273 -10.99 -5.19 1.55
N THR A 274 -11.57 -5.47 2.70
CA THR A 274 -12.31 -6.70 2.98
C THR A 274 -13.83 -6.50 2.90
N GLY A 275 -14.53 -7.52 2.39
CA GLY A 275 -15.99 -7.57 2.33
C GLY A 275 -16.61 -7.02 1.04
N GLU A 276 -17.89 -7.36 0.83
CA GLU A 276 -18.64 -7.15 -0.40
C GLU A 276 -18.63 -5.71 -0.94
N GLY A 277 -18.64 -4.72 -0.07
CA GLY A 277 -18.65 -3.33 -0.48
C GLY A 277 -17.35 -2.81 -1.13
N TRP A 278 -16.31 -3.63 -1.22
CA TRP A 278 -15.04 -3.29 -1.89
C TRP A 278 -14.94 -3.92 -3.28
N ARG A 279 -15.78 -4.88 -3.58
CA ARG A 279 -15.77 -5.61 -4.85
C ARG A 279 -16.18 -4.71 -6.00
N THR A 280 -15.45 -4.83 -7.12
CA THR A 280 -15.88 -4.15 -8.35
C THR A 280 -17.23 -4.70 -8.82
N PRO A 281 -18.20 -3.82 -9.17
CA PRO A 281 -19.54 -4.27 -9.57
C PRO A 281 -19.62 -4.85 -10.97
N ARG A 282 -18.60 -4.64 -11.79
CA ARG A 282 -18.50 -5.08 -13.18
C ARG A 282 -17.05 -5.28 -13.58
N ASP A 283 -16.81 -5.85 -14.76
CA ASP A 283 -15.48 -5.90 -15.36
C ASP A 283 -14.98 -4.48 -15.60
N GLN A 284 -13.76 -4.20 -15.12
CA GLN A 284 -13.09 -2.91 -15.27
C GLN A 284 -11.60 -3.13 -15.54
N TYR A 285 -10.90 -2.09 -15.91
CA TYR A 285 -9.45 -2.11 -16.07
C TYR A 285 -8.82 -0.77 -15.71
N VAL A 286 -7.51 -0.78 -15.52
CA VAL A 286 -6.67 0.42 -15.39
C VAL A 286 -5.43 0.21 -16.25
N ASP A 287 -5.02 1.25 -16.97
CA ASP A 287 -3.83 1.23 -17.80
C ASP A 287 -2.66 1.90 -17.07
N PHE A 288 -1.46 1.35 -17.24
CA PHE A 288 -0.20 1.84 -16.68
C PHE A 288 0.86 1.92 -17.77
N ALA A 289 1.67 2.97 -17.79
CA ALA A 289 2.74 3.14 -18.78
C ALA A 289 3.83 4.11 -18.28
N ASP A 290 4.89 4.25 -19.07
CA ASP A 290 5.93 5.27 -18.92
C ASP A 290 6.58 5.26 -17.52
N PHE A 291 7.01 4.06 -17.07
CA PHE A 291 7.72 3.92 -15.79
C PHE A 291 9.15 4.45 -15.92
N ARG A 292 9.57 5.24 -14.93
CA ARG A 292 10.89 5.84 -14.88
C ARG A 292 11.40 5.86 -13.44
N PHE A 293 12.63 5.46 -13.27
CA PHE A 293 13.36 5.63 -12.03
C PHE A 293 14.41 6.72 -12.16
N TYR A 294 14.50 7.53 -11.13
CA TYR A 294 15.50 8.56 -11.01
C TYR A 294 16.21 8.43 -9.67
N THR A 295 17.51 8.69 -9.65
CA THR A 295 18.33 8.68 -8.43
C THR A 295 18.95 10.05 -8.19
N SER A 296 19.32 10.33 -6.95
CA SER A 296 20.07 11.56 -6.67
C SER A 296 21.44 11.51 -7.36
N ARG A 297 21.89 12.65 -7.86
CA ARG A 297 23.28 12.77 -8.30
C ARG A 297 24.21 12.41 -7.16
N SER A 298 25.11 11.47 -7.41
CA SER A 298 26.19 11.10 -6.49
C SER A 298 27.16 12.26 -6.25
#